data_7d55304209a89081cd1dd74d1f92506f
#
_entry.id   7d55304209a89081cd1dd74d1f92506f
#
_cell.length_a   1.000
_cell.length_b   1.000
_cell.length_c   1.000
_cell.angle_alpha   90.00
_cell.angle_beta   90.00
_cell.angle_gamma   90.00
#
_symmetry.space_group_name_H-M   'P 1'
#
loop_
_entity.id
_entity.type
_entity.pdbx_description
1 polymer ?
#
loop_
_entity_poly.entity_id
_entity_poly.type
_entity_poly.pdbx_seq_one_letter_code
_entity_poly.pdbx_strand_id
1 'polypeptide(L)'
;PNTRAIVVINPNNPTGALYPESLLREIVELARQHQLIIFADEIYDKTLYDGNTHTSIASLADDVLCVTLNGLSKNYRACGYRAGWMVVSGDKRCAKDYIEGLNMLASMRLCANTPGQLAIQTALGGYQSIKDLVAPGGRLTRQRDMA
;
A
#
# COMPACT_ATOMS: atom_id res chain seq x y z
N PRO A 1 -0.97 26.06 10.01
CA PRO A 1 -1.26 25.26 8.83
C PRO A 1 -2.41 24.30 9.13
N ASN A 2 -3.29 24.07 8.14
CA ASN A 2 -4.46 23.20 8.32
C ASN A 2 -4.22 21.79 7.77
N THR A 3 -2.95 21.41 7.54
CA THR A 3 -2.57 20.08 7.08
C THR A 3 -2.89 19.05 8.15
N ARG A 4 -3.56 17.95 7.78
CA ARG A 4 -3.98 16.87 8.68
C ARG A 4 -3.39 15.52 8.31
N ALA A 5 -2.93 15.39 7.09
CA ALA A 5 -2.42 14.13 6.59
C ALA A 5 -1.37 14.35 5.52
N ILE A 6 -0.56 13.33 5.28
CA ILE A 6 0.36 13.22 4.16
C ILE A 6 0.06 11.94 3.38
N VAL A 7 0.05 12.01 2.06
CA VAL A 7 -0.11 10.84 1.19
C VAL A 7 1.24 10.46 0.62
N VAL A 8 1.62 9.20 0.80
CA VAL A 8 2.86 8.62 0.30
C VAL A 8 2.51 7.49 -0.66
N ILE A 9 2.94 7.60 -1.91
CA ILE A 9 2.77 6.55 -2.93
C ILE A 9 4.14 5.92 -3.16
N ASN A 10 4.36 4.69 -2.69
CA ASN A 10 5.67 4.05 -2.75
C ASN A 10 5.55 2.53 -2.99
N PRO A 11 6.06 2.01 -4.11
CA PRO A 11 6.68 2.69 -5.26
C PRO A 11 5.74 3.71 -5.93
N ASN A 12 6.30 4.79 -6.44
CA ASN A 12 5.52 5.95 -6.89
C ASN A 12 4.86 5.71 -8.27
N ASN A 13 3.66 6.21 -8.42
CA ASN A 13 2.98 6.37 -9.70
C ASN A 13 2.86 7.88 -10.02
N PRO A 14 3.36 8.39 -11.16
CA PRO A 14 3.76 7.65 -12.37
C PRO A 14 5.28 7.39 -12.51
N THR A 15 6.11 7.88 -11.62
CA THR A 15 7.58 7.95 -11.83
C THR A 15 8.30 6.61 -11.67
N GLY A 16 7.68 5.63 -10.97
CA GLY A 16 8.33 4.38 -10.61
C GLY A 16 9.39 4.52 -9.51
N ALA A 17 9.56 5.70 -8.92
CA ALA A 17 10.54 5.92 -7.87
C ALA A 17 10.22 5.06 -6.64
N LEU A 18 11.26 4.42 -6.11
CA LEU A 18 11.23 3.70 -4.84
C LEU A 18 11.94 4.56 -3.80
N TYR A 19 11.22 4.94 -2.75
CA TYR A 19 11.79 5.75 -1.69
C TYR A 19 12.66 4.91 -0.77
N PRO A 20 13.90 5.36 -0.48
CA PRO A 20 14.77 4.68 0.47
C PRO A 20 14.20 4.79 1.89
N GLU A 21 14.54 3.80 2.74
CA GLU A 21 14.06 3.76 4.12
C GLU A 21 14.40 5.04 4.90
N SER A 22 15.57 5.65 4.63
CA SER A 22 15.98 6.91 5.26
C SER A 22 14.96 8.02 5.02
N LEU A 23 14.50 8.19 3.79
CA LEU A 23 13.47 9.18 3.45
C LEU A 23 12.12 8.84 4.09
N LEU A 24 11.75 7.56 4.12
CA LEU A 24 10.51 7.15 4.78
C LEU A 24 10.54 7.47 6.28
N ARG A 25 11.69 7.28 6.95
CA ARG A 25 11.89 7.67 8.35
C ARG A 25 11.78 9.18 8.57
N GLU A 26 12.28 10.00 7.67
CA GLU A 26 12.12 11.46 7.72
C GLU A 26 10.64 11.85 7.59
N ILE A 27 9.90 11.19 6.69
CA ILE A 27 8.45 11.42 6.54
C ILE A 27 7.69 11.04 7.81
N VAL A 28 8.04 9.91 8.43
CA VAL A 28 7.42 9.49 9.71
C VAL A 28 7.73 10.50 10.81
N GLU A 29 8.96 11.00 10.88
CA GLU A 29 9.34 12.01 11.86
C GLU A 29 8.56 13.32 11.67
N LEU A 30 8.41 13.80 10.44
CA LEU A 30 7.55 14.95 10.14
C LEU A 30 6.09 14.71 10.54
N ALA A 31 5.57 13.53 10.24
CA ALA A 31 4.21 13.18 10.62
C ALA A 31 4.04 13.15 12.15
N ARG A 32 5.02 12.64 12.89
CA ARG A 32 5.05 12.65 14.36
C ARG A 32 5.05 14.06 14.91
N GLN A 33 5.96 14.91 14.43
CA GLN A 33 6.11 16.30 14.91
C GLN A 33 4.86 17.14 14.67
N HIS A 34 4.16 16.90 13.57
CA HIS A 34 3.00 17.68 13.16
C HIS A 34 1.67 16.95 13.39
N GLN A 35 1.68 15.79 14.05
CA GLN A 35 0.49 14.98 14.33
C GLN A 35 -0.34 14.69 13.08
N LEU A 36 0.35 14.32 11.99
CA LEU A 36 -0.29 13.99 10.72
C LEU A 36 -0.63 12.50 10.63
N ILE A 37 -1.69 12.20 9.91
CA ILE A 37 -2.01 10.82 9.47
C ILE A 37 -1.20 10.53 8.21
N ILE A 38 -0.60 9.34 8.14
CA ILE A 38 0.06 8.87 6.92
C ILE A 38 -0.93 7.98 6.15
N PHE A 39 -1.25 8.35 4.91
CA PHE A 39 -1.91 7.47 3.94
C PHE A 39 -0.85 6.92 3.00
N ALA A 40 -0.60 5.61 3.09
CA ALA A 40 0.41 4.92 2.30
C ALA A 40 -0.25 4.10 1.19
N ASP A 41 -0.10 4.51 -0.05
CA ASP A 41 -0.48 3.69 -1.21
C ASP A 41 0.71 2.81 -1.60
N GLU A 42 0.62 1.54 -1.27
CA GLU A 42 1.65 0.53 -1.51
C GLU A 42 1.22 -0.48 -2.58
N ILE A 43 0.35 -0.07 -3.51
CA ILE A 43 -0.23 -0.96 -4.53
C ILE A 43 0.83 -1.60 -5.44
N TYR A 44 2.04 -1.04 -5.52
CA TYR A 44 3.17 -1.53 -6.31
C TYR A 44 4.29 -2.18 -5.48
N ASP A 45 4.05 -2.51 -4.21
CA ASP A 45 5.05 -3.03 -3.26
C ASP A 45 5.85 -4.25 -3.74
N LYS A 46 5.31 -5.00 -4.71
CA LYS A 46 5.96 -6.19 -5.32
C LYS A 46 6.43 -5.97 -6.76
N THR A 47 6.16 -4.79 -7.34
CA THR A 47 6.63 -4.44 -8.69
C THR A 47 7.99 -3.76 -8.58
N LEU A 48 8.99 -4.56 -8.22
CA LEU A 48 10.34 -4.12 -7.90
C LEU A 48 11.34 -4.75 -8.88
N TYR A 49 12.32 -3.98 -9.32
CA TYR A 49 13.34 -4.37 -10.27
C TYR A 49 14.72 -4.31 -9.64
N ASP A 50 15.69 -4.96 -10.29
CA ASP A 50 17.13 -4.83 -10.00
C ASP A 50 17.50 -5.20 -8.56
N GLY A 51 16.77 -6.16 -7.96
CA GLY A 51 17.02 -6.63 -6.59
C GLY A 51 16.60 -5.65 -5.49
N ASN A 52 15.90 -4.57 -5.85
CA ASN A 52 15.38 -3.65 -4.85
C ASN A 52 14.34 -4.31 -3.95
N THR A 53 14.24 -3.78 -2.71
CA THR A 53 13.26 -4.23 -1.72
C THR A 53 12.38 -3.07 -1.28
N HIS A 54 11.11 -3.36 -1.03
CA HIS A 54 10.16 -2.38 -0.50
C HIS A 54 10.16 -2.43 1.03
N THR A 55 10.19 -1.25 1.64
CA THR A 55 9.91 -1.08 3.07
C THR A 55 8.56 -0.40 3.21
N SER A 56 7.62 -1.08 3.86
CA SER A 56 6.34 -0.43 4.20
C SER A 56 6.56 0.67 5.23
N ILE A 57 6.05 1.88 4.95
CA ILE A 57 6.19 3.00 5.89
C ILE A 57 5.51 2.71 7.23
N ALA A 58 4.46 1.88 7.23
CA ALA A 58 3.78 1.44 8.45
C ALA A 58 4.69 0.65 9.40
N SER A 59 5.72 -0.04 8.89
CA SER A 59 6.70 -0.75 9.72
C SER A 59 7.67 0.18 10.45
N LEU A 60 7.69 1.46 10.07
CA LEU A 60 8.56 2.49 10.66
C LEU A 60 7.76 3.47 11.54
N ALA A 61 6.43 3.33 11.57
CA ALA A 61 5.47 4.28 12.15
C ALA A 61 4.59 3.59 13.21
N ASP A 62 5.21 3.02 14.25
CA ASP A 62 4.50 2.31 15.32
C ASP A 62 3.69 3.24 16.23
N ASP A 63 4.09 4.50 16.33
CA ASP A 63 3.48 5.55 17.14
C ASP A 63 2.70 6.62 16.33
N VAL A 64 2.75 6.56 15.01
CA VAL A 64 2.04 7.47 14.10
C VAL A 64 0.88 6.73 13.44
N LEU A 65 -0.30 7.34 13.39
CA LEU A 65 -1.44 6.73 12.70
C LEU A 65 -1.13 6.59 11.21
N CYS A 66 -1.10 5.35 10.74
CA CYS A 66 -0.82 5.01 9.36
C CYS A 66 -1.98 4.19 8.78
N VAL A 67 -2.40 4.55 7.57
CA VAL A 67 -3.42 3.86 6.79
C VAL A 67 -2.78 3.35 5.50
N THR A 68 -2.45 2.07 5.47
CA THR A 68 -1.84 1.43 4.32
C THR A 68 -2.90 0.87 3.38
N LEU A 69 -2.78 1.19 2.11
CA LEU A 69 -3.70 0.79 1.04
C LEU A 69 -2.97 -0.14 0.08
N ASN A 70 -3.60 -1.26 -0.27
CA ASN A 70 -3.09 -2.21 -1.25
C ASN A 70 -4.26 -2.99 -1.89
N GLY A 71 -4.00 -3.84 -2.88
CA GLY A 71 -5.07 -4.57 -3.55
C GLY A 71 -4.62 -5.51 -4.66
N LEU A 72 -5.61 -6.10 -5.30
CA LEU A 72 -5.40 -7.11 -6.36
C LEU A 72 -5.02 -6.51 -7.72
N SER A 73 -5.19 -5.20 -7.89
CA SER A 73 -5.18 -4.58 -9.22
C SER A 73 -3.84 -4.63 -9.94
N LYS A 74 -2.72 -4.47 -9.23
CA LYS A 74 -1.39 -4.27 -9.81
C LYS A 74 -0.52 -5.52 -9.66
N ASN A 75 -0.02 -5.80 -8.47
CA ASN A 75 0.87 -6.94 -8.23
C ASN A 75 0.28 -8.29 -8.64
N TYR A 76 -1.03 -8.43 -8.51
CA TYR A 76 -1.76 -9.67 -8.88
C TYR A 76 -2.41 -9.58 -10.27
N ARG A 77 -2.34 -8.43 -10.97
CA ARG A 77 -2.93 -8.18 -12.30
C ARG A 77 -4.40 -8.57 -12.40
N ALA A 78 -5.10 -8.42 -11.31
CA ALA A 78 -6.50 -8.79 -11.16
C ALA A 78 -7.38 -7.54 -10.93
N CYS A 79 -7.14 -6.48 -11.72
CA CYS A 79 -7.84 -5.19 -11.57
C CYS A 79 -9.35 -5.31 -11.80
N GLY A 80 -9.81 -6.29 -12.59
CA GLY A 80 -11.22 -6.56 -12.84
C GLY A 80 -11.98 -7.07 -11.61
N TYR A 81 -11.31 -7.65 -10.63
CA TYR A 81 -11.92 -8.07 -9.38
C TYR A 81 -12.39 -6.91 -8.48
N ARG A 82 -11.90 -5.69 -8.71
CA ARG A 82 -12.27 -4.50 -7.93
C ARG A 82 -12.18 -4.71 -6.41
N ALA A 83 -11.12 -5.37 -5.95
CA ALA A 83 -10.91 -5.69 -4.55
C ALA A 83 -9.52 -5.23 -4.08
N GLY A 84 -9.49 -4.74 -2.85
CA GLY A 84 -8.29 -4.30 -2.15
C GLY A 84 -8.54 -4.32 -0.65
N TRP A 85 -7.53 -3.93 0.09
CA TRP A 85 -7.59 -3.87 1.54
C TRP A 85 -6.92 -2.61 2.06
N MET A 86 -7.31 -2.27 3.27
CA MET A 86 -6.75 -1.17 4.03
C MET A 86 -6.36 -1.69 5.42
N VAL A 87 -5.18 -1.31 5.88
CA VAL A 87 -4.69 -1.64 7.20
C VAL A 87 -4.47 -0.35 7.98
N VAL A 88 -5.14 -0.23 9.13
CA VAL A 88 -4.95 0.88 10.06
C VAL A 88 -3.99 0.44 11.16
N SER A 89 -2.84 1.09 11.26
CA SER A 89 -1.76 0.75 12.20
C SER A 89 -1.27 1.99 12.96
N GLY A 90 -0.31 1.80 13.87
CA GLY A 90 0.23 2.84 14.72
C GLY A 90 -0.70 3.22 15.89
N ASP A 91 -0.58 4.43 16.40
CA ASP A 91 -1.37 4.89 17.54
C ASP A 91 -2.82 5.19 17.15
N LYS A 92 -3.72 4.32 17.61
CA LYS A 92 -5.18 4.41 17.33
C LYS A 92 -5.97 5.16 18.41
N ARG A 93 -5.32 5.64 19.47
CA ARG A 93 -6.03 6.25 20.62
C ARG A 93 -6.82 7.48 20.21
N CYS A 94 -6.27 8.30 19.30
CA CYS A 94 -6.93 9.50 18.78
C CYS A 94 -7.73 9.24 17.49
N ALA A 95 -7.85 7.99 17.04
CA ALA A 95 -8.47 7.61 15.78
C ALA A 95 -9.77 6.80 15.93
N LYS A 96 -10.34 6.74 17.12
CA LYS A 96 -11.53 5.91 17.40
C LYS A 96 -12.70 6.29 16.50
N ASP A 97 -13.04 7.55 16.41
CA ASP A 97 -14.15 8.05 15.60
C ASP A 97 -13.91 7.83 14.10
N TYR A 98 -12.65 7.97 13.67
CA TYR A 98 -12.26 7.66 12.28
C TYR A 98 -12.47 6.17 11.96
N ILE A 99 -12.02 5.27 12.86
CA ILE A 99 -12.18 3.83 12.70
C ILE A 99 -13.66 3.44 12.74
N GLU A 100 -14.44 4.05 13.62
CA GLU A 100 -15.90 3.86 13.67
C GLU A 100 -16.56 4.30 12.36
N GLY A 101 -16.18 5.47 11.85
CA GLY A 101 -16.64 5.95 10.54
C GLY A 101 -16.33 4.97 9.40
N LEU A 102 -15.14 4.37 9.37
CA LEU A 102 -14.77 3.33 8.41
C LEU A 102 -15.67 2.09 8.54
N ASN A 103 -15.93 1.63 9.77
CA ASN A 103 -16.81 0.49 10.02
C ASN A 103 -18.26 0.80 9.60
N MET A 104 -18.73 2.01 9.85
CA MET A 104 -20.06 2.47 9.40
C MET A 104 -20.16 2.43 7.87
N LEU A 105 -19.16 3.00 7.15
CA LEU A 105 -19.12 2.96 5.69
C LEU A 105 -19.09 1.53 5.15
N ALA A 106 -18.30 0.64 5.76
CA ALA A 106 -18.26 -0.77 5.39
C ALA A 106 -19.62 -1.44 5.61
N SER A 107 -20.30 -1.14 6.72
CA SER A 107 -21.63 -1.65 7.04
C SER A 107 -22.70 -1.14 6.08
N MET A 108 -22.63 0.12 5.67
CA MET A 108 -23.54 0.70 4.67
C MET A 108 -23.38 0.06 3.29
N ARG A 109 -22.19 -0.43 2.95
CA ARG A 109 -21.94 -1.14 1.68
C ARG A 109 -22.67 -2.48 1.61
N LEU A 110 -22.91 -3.17 2.73
CA LEU A 110 -23.58 -4.46 2.91
C LEU A 110 -23.03 -5.59 2.02
N CYS A 111 -23.44 -5.58 0.76
CA CYS A 111 -23.08 -6.62 -0.21
C CYS A 111 -21.77 -6.27 -0.93
N ALA A 112 -20.66 -6.64 -0.33
CA ALA A 112 -19.36 -6.49 -0.95
C ALA A 112 -19.16 -7.48 -2.12
N ASN A 113 -18.14 -7.21 -2.94
CA ASN A 113 -17.73 -8.12 -4.02
C ASN A 113 -17.15 -9.41 -3.43
N THR A 114 -17.99 -10.38 -3.11
CA THR A 114 -17.59 -11.65 -2.47
C THR A 114 -16.54 -12.42 -3.28
N PRO A 115 -16.65 -12.60 -4.60
CA PRO A 115 -15.59 -13.26 -5.37
C PRO A 115 -14.24 -12.56 -5.26
N GLY A 116 -14.24 -11.22 -5.30
CA GLY A 116 -13.03 -10.43 -5.14
C GLY A 116 -12.40 -10.57 -3.75
N GLN A 117 -13.21 -10.60 -2.71
CA GLN A 117 -12.74 -10.79 -1.33
C GLN A 117 -12.13 -12.18 -1.10
N LEU A 118 -12.77 -13.24 -1.61
CA LEU A 118 -12.23 -14.59 -1.54
C LEU A 118 -10.92 -14.71 -2.32
N ALA A 119 -10.79 -14.03 -3.45
CA ALA A 119 -9.56 -13.99 -4.23
C ALA A 119 -8.38 -13.35 -3.48
N ILE A 120 -8.62 -12.42 -2.54
CA ILE A 120 -7.57 -11.79 -1.72
C ILE A 120 -6.80 -12.84 -0.93
N GLN A 121 -7.50 -13.75 -0.26
CA GLN A 121 -6.86 -14.80 0.55
C GLN A 121 -5.96 -15.69 -0.31
N THR A 122 -6.45 -16.13 -1.47
CA THR A 122 -5.67 -16.92 -2.42
C THR A 122 -4.48 -16.14 -2.97
N ALA A 123 -4.66 -14.86 -3.30
CA ALA A 123 -3.60 -14.00 -3.81
C ALA A 123 -2.48 -13.79 -2.78
N LEU A 124 -2.83 -13.56 -1.51
CA LEU A 124 -1.85 -13.34 -0.45
C LEU A 124 -1.07 -14.62 -0.08
N GLY A 125 -1.76 -15.76 -0.02
CA GLY A 125 -1.16 -17.04 0.37
C GLY A 125 -0.62 -17.88 -0.77
N GLY A 126 -0.93 -17.53 -2.01
CA GLY A 126 -0.56 -18.29 -3.19
C GLY A 126 0.77 -17.92 -3.82
N TYR A 127 1.01 -18.50 -4.99
CA TYR A 127 2.21 -18.23 -5.77
C TYR A 127 2.27 -16.78 -6.27
N GLN A 128 3.39 -16.12 -6.02
CA GLN A 128 3.59 -14.71 -6.35
C GLN A 128 4.20 -14.54 -7.73
N SER A 129 3.42 -14.75 -8.78
CA SER A 129 3.87 -14.71 -10.18
C SER A 129 4.48 -13.37 -10.62
N ILE A 130 4.22 -12.29 -9.89
CA ILE A 130 4.86 -10.98 -10.13
C ILE A 130 6.39 -11.08 -10.02
N LYS A 131 6.90 -11.93 -9.12
CA LYS A 131 8.34 -12.13 -8.93
C LYS A 131 9.04 -12.59 -10.20
N ASP A 132 8.42 -13.50 -10.95
CA ASP A 132 9.00 -13.99 -12.22
C ASP A 132 8.98 -12.90 -13.30
N LEU A 133 7.97 -12.06 -13.28
CA LEU A 133 7.81 -11.02 -14.29
C LEU A 133 8.82 -9.89 -14.14
N VAL A 134 9.20 -9.57 -12.89
CA VAL A 134 10.18 -8.51 -12.58
C VAL A 134 11.60 -9.06 -12.39
N ALA A 135 11.79 -10.37 -12.37
CA ALA A 135 13.10 -10.99 -12.27
C ALA A 135 13.98 -10.62 -13.50
N PRO A 136 15.32 -10.76 -13.41
CA PRO A 136 16.19 -10.65 -14.56
C PRO A 136 15.72 -11.53 -15.72
N GLY A 137 15.51 -10.96 -16.91
CA GLY A 137 14.94 -11.66 -18.06
C GLY A 137 13.42 -11.91 -18.00
N GLY A 138 12.74 -11.47 -16.94
CA GLY A 138 11.29 -11.49 -16.84
C GLY A 138 10.63 -10.57 -17.86
N ARG A 139 9.34 -10.84 -18.14
CA ARG A 139 8.62 -10.10 -19.19
C ARG A 139 8.61 -8.58 -18.92
N LEU A 140 8.30 -8.15 -17.71
CA LEU A 140 8.22 -6.73 -17.38
C LEU A 140 9.59 -6.06 -17.39
N THR A 141 10.62 -6.77 -16.92
CA THR A 141 12.01 -6.30 -16.99
C THR A 141 12.44 -6.07 -18.43
N ARG A 142 12.20 -7.04 -19.33
CA ARG A 142 12.51 -6.86 -20.76
C ARG A 142 11.75 -5.71 -21.39
N GLN A 143 10.47 -5.53 -21.05
CA GLN A 143 9.66 -4.42 -21.57
C GLN A 143 10.18 -3.06 -21.08
N ARG A 144 10.56 -2.96 -19.80
CA ARG A 144 11.20 -1.75 -19.26
C ARG A 144 12.50 -1.41 -19.97
N ASP A 145 13.34 -2.42 -20.18
CA ASP A 145 14.68 -2.23 -20.76
C ASP A 145 14.62 -1.86 -22.26
N MET A 146 13.48 -2.08 -22.92
CA MET A 146 13.26 -1.70 -24.33
C MET A 146 12.61 -0.31 -24.49
N ALA A 147 12.03 0.27 -23.42
CA ALA A 147 11.33 1.55 -23.46
C ALA A 147 12.28 2.74 -23.25
#